data_228854cc12e980b3808ef75b9910fd93
#
_entry.id   228854cc12e980b3808ef75b9910fd93
#
_cell.length_a   1.000
_cell.length_b   1.000
_cell.length_c   1.000
_cell.angle_alpha   90.00
_cell.angle_beta   90.00
_cell.angle_gamma   90.00
#
_symmetry.space_group_name_H-M   'P 1'
#
loop_
_entity.id
_entity.type
_entity.pdbx_description
1 polymer ?
#
loop_
_entity_poly.entity_id
_entity_poly.type
_entity_poly.pdbx_seq_one_letter_code
_entity_poly.pdbx_strand_id
1 'polypeptide(L)'
;MTETVTAGEKTETVDEFAARARTWLADNMPPIDPDDPPFSVRAEAASWERAKELQKRLYEGGFAGICFPREYGGLGLDYAYQRAFDAECRAYEMPLILNTPSFTICSATILDMGSEEQKRARISAAIRGEEILVQLLSEPNGGSDLAGVITRADRHGDRWIINGAKTWS
;
A
#
# COMPACT_ATOMS: atom_id res chain seq x y z
N MET A 1 -28.75 29.34 24.92
CA MET A 1 -27.56 28.79 24.26
C MET A 1 -28.05 27.77 23.27
N THR A 2 -28.04 28.15 21.98
CA THR A 2 -28.54 27.32 20.90
C THR A 2 -27.38 26.44 20.42
N GLU A 3 -27.45 25.14 20.70
CA GLU A 3 -26.51 24.16 20.15
C GLU A 3 -26.74 24.08 18.65
N THR A 4 -25.72 24.47 17.90
CA THR A 4 -25.66 24.28 16.46
C THR A 4 -25.33 22.82 16.20
N VAL A 5 -26.34 22.02 15.88
CA VAL A 5 -26.16 20.67 15.36
C VAL A 5 -25.52 20.81 13.99
N THR A 6 -24.23 20.53 13.90
CA THR A 6 -23.53 20.35 12.62
C THR A 6 -24.17 19.16 11.90
N ALA A 7 -24.76 19.42 10.74
CA ALA A 7 -25.27 18.38 9.85
C ALA A 7 -24.13 17.40 9.56
N GLY A 8 -24.27 16.14 9.98
CA GLY A 8 -23.30 15.09 9.71
C GLY A 8 -23.14 14.93 8.20
N GLU A 9 -21.91 15.01 7.71
CA GLU A 9 -21.59 14.64 6.33
C GLU A 9 -22.15 13.23 6.07
N LYS A 10 -23.05 13.13 5.08
CA LYS A 10 -23.62 11.84 4.69
C LYS A 10 -22.46 10.97 4.18
N THR A 11 -22.09 9.97 4.93
CA THR A 11 -21.04 9.01 4.52
C THR A 11 -21.50 8.30 3.26
N GLU A 12 -20.68 8.33 2.20
CA GLU A 12 -20.91 7.58 0.95
C GLU A 12 -21.15 6.10 1.27
N THR A 13 -22.19 5.49 0.70
CA THR A 13 -22.45 4.06 0.86
C THR A 13 -21.47 3.22 0.04
N VAL A 14 -21.37 1.91 0.35
CA VAL A 14 -20.50 0.98 -0.41
C VAL A 14 -20.89 0.95 -1.89
N ASP A 15 -22.19 0.99 -2.22
CA ASP A 15 -22.69 0.97 -3.60
C ASP A 15 -22.37 2.29 -4.33
N GLU A 16 -22.53 3.44 -3.67
CA GLU A 16 -22.14 4.74 -4.22
C GLU A 16 -20.65 4.81 -4.48
N PHE A 17 -19.82 4.30 -3.55
CA PHE A 17 -18.38 4.18 -3.69
C PHE A 17 -17.98 3.28 -4.87
N ALA A 18 -18.60 2.10 -5.02
CA ALA A 18 -18.37 1.19 -6.13
C ALA A 18 -18.71 1.84 -7.48
N ALA A 19 -19.84 2.55 -7.56
CA ALA A 19 -20.25 3.25 -8.77
C ALA A 19 -19.26 4.37 -9.15
N ARG A 20 -18.77 5.12 -8.16
CA ARG A 20 -17.74 6.14 -8.35
C ARG A 20 -16.42 5.52 -8.79
N ALA A 21 -16.01 4.40 -8.17
CA ALA A 21 -14.80 3.67 -8.53
C ALA A 21 -14.87 3.16 -9.98
N ARG A 22 -15.99 2.55 -10.39
CA ARG A 22 -16.21 2.06 -11.76
C ARG A 22 -16.02 3.16 -12.80
N THR A 23 -16.66 4.32 -12.59
CA THR A 23 -16.56 5.46 -13.51
C THR A 23 -15.13 5.97 -13.57
N TRP A 24 -14.53 6.19 -12.41
CA TRP A 24 -13.17 6.73 -12.34
C TRP A 24 -12.11 5.78 -12.96
N LEU A 25 -12.23 4.48 -12.70
CA LEU A 25 -11.32 3.47 -13.26
C LEU A 25 -11.37 3.46 -14.79
N ALA A 26 -12.56 3.52 -15.37
CA ALA A 26 -12.74 3.56 -16.83
C ALA A 26 -12.06 4.77 -17.49
N ASP A 27 -12.04 5.90 -16.80
CA ASP A 27 -11.49 7.15 -17.33
C ASP A 27 -9.98 7.31 -17.05
N ASN A 28 -9.43 6.64 -16.02
CA ASN A 28 -8.10 6.98 -15.50
C ASN A 28 -7.11 5.81 -15.45
N MET A 29 -7.60 4.56 -15.47
CA MET A 29 -6.72 3.40 -15.38
C MET A 29 -6.66 2.64 -16.71
N PRO A 30 -5.47 2.21 -17.14
CA PRO A 30 -5.35 1.44 -18.39
C PRO A 30 -6.03 0.07 -18.20
N PRO A 31 -6.77 -0.40 -19.23
CA PRO A 31 -7.28 -1.76 -19.23
C PRO A 31 -6.11 -2.77 -19.29
N ILE A 32 -6.31 -3.95 -18.72
CA ILE A 32 -5.38 -5.06 -18.87
C ILE A 32 -5.44 -5.54 -20.34
N ASP A 33 -4.28 -5.59 -20.99
CA ASP A 33 -4.13 -6.25 -22.28
C ASP A 33 -3.99 -7.77 -22.06
N PRO A 34 -4.90 -8.61 -22.55
CA PRO A 34 -4.81 -10.05 -22.38
C PRO A 34 -3.58 -10.67 -23.06
N ASP A 35 -3.07 -10.02 -24.12
CA ASP A 35 -1.92 -10.49 -24.90
C ASP A 35 -0.59 -9.99 -24.31
N ASP A 36 -0.62 -8.94 -23.50
CA ASP A 36 0.54 -8.40 -22.74
C ASP A 36 0.16 -8.11 -21.30
N PRO A 37 -0.07 -9.14 -20.48
CA PRO A 37 -0.45 -8.94 -19.09
C PRO A 37 0.68 -8.24 -18.32
N PRO A 38 0.34 -7.26 -17.43
CA PRO A 38 1.30 -6.35 -16.81
C PRO A 38 2.30 -6.99 -15.82
N PHE A 39 2.43 -8.32 -15.82
CA PHE A 39 3.27 -9.05 -14.88
C PHE A 39 4.20 -10.04 -15.55
N SER A 40 5.43 -9.61 -15.85
CA SER A 40 6.54 -10.55 -15.76
C SER A 40 6.96 -10.72 -14.29
N VAL A 41 7.22 -11.94 -13.84
CA VAL A 41 7.73 -12.29 -12.49
C VAL A 41 9.10 -11.63 -12.20
N ARG A 42 9.70 -10.97 -13.19
CA ARG A 42 10.94 -10.21 -13.05
C ARG A 42 10.59 -8.73 -13.10
N ALA A 43 10.52 -8.12 -11.92
CA ALA A 43 10.34 -6.68 -11.80
C ALA A 43 11.58 -5.95 -12.35
N GLU A 44 11.50 -5.48 -13.56
CA GLU A 44 12.45 -4.55 -14.12
C GLU A 44 12.23 -3.16 -13.53
N ALA A 45 13.24 -2.30 -13.56
CA ALA A 45 13.14 -0.94 -13.04
C ALA A 45 11.93 -0.16 -13.59
N ALA A 46 11.59 -0.37 -14.87
CA ALA A 46 10.41 0.22 -15.51
C ALA A 46 9.10 -0.20 -14.86
N SER A 47 8.99 -1.43 -14.37
CA SER A 47 7.79 -1.94 -13.69
C SER A 47 7.55 -1.25 -12.34
N TRP A 48 8.62 -0.90 -11.63
CA TRP A 48 8.52 -0.17 -10.37
C TRP A 48 8.06 1.28 -10.57
N GLU A 49 8.61 1.97 -11.56
CA GLU A 49 8.18 3.34 -11.90
C GLU A 49 6.71 3.34 -12.37
N ARG A 50 6.32 2.35 -13.18
CA ARG A 50 4.93 2.19 -13.60
C ARG A 50 4.00 1.94 -12.42
N ALA A 51 4.37 1.07 -11.50
CA ALA A 51 3.57 0.79 -10.31
C ALA A 51 3.42 2.03 -9.40
N LYS A 52 4.48 2.84 -9.26
CA LYS A 52 4.41 4.13 -8.53
C LYS A 52 3.47 5.12 -9.21
N GLU A 53 3.53 5.22 -10.53
CA GLU A 53 2.63 6.07 -11.31
C GLU A 53 1.17 5.67 -11.11
N LEU A 54 0.84 4.37 -11.22
CA LEU A 54 -0.51 3.86 -11.00
C LEU A 54 -0.98 4.09 -9.56
N GLN A 55 -0.11 3.90 -8.57
CA GLN A 55 -0.42 4.18 -7.17
C GLN A 55 -0.72 5.66 -6.94
N LYS A 56 0.05 6.55 -7.56
CA LYS A 56 -0.18 7.99 -7.50
C LYS A 56 -1.53 8.37 -8.11
N ARG A 57 -1.90 7.78 -9.25
CA ARG A 57 -3.24 7.99 -9.85
C ARG A 57 -4.35 7.55 -8.91
N LEU A 58 -4.22 6.38 -8.28
CA LEU A 58 -5.18 5.90 -7.28
C LEU A 58 -5.32 6.86 -6.10
N TYR A 59 -4.21 7.41 -5.62
CA TYR A 59 -4.21 8.40 -4.56
C TYR A 59 -4.92 9.70 -4.98
N GLU A 60 -4.58 10.25 -6.14
CA GLU A 60 -5.21 11.47 -6.70
C GLU A 60 -6.70 11.27 -6.98
N GLY A 61 -7.11 10.06 -7.36
CA GLY A 61 -8.51 9.67 -7.55
C GLY A 61 -9.28 9.40 -6.26
N GLY A 62 -8.61 9.36 -5.11
CA GLY A 62 -9.24 9.06 -3.82
C GLY A 62 -9.62 7.59 -3.63
N PHE A 63 -8.76 6.67 -4.16
CA PHE A 63 -8.93 5.21 -4.06
C PHE A 63 -7.71 4.50 -3.47
N ALA A 64 -6.72 5.24 -2.95
CA ALA A 64 -5.57 4.67 -2.28
C ALA A 64 -5.77 4.60 -0.76
N GLY A 65 -5.23 3.57 -0.13
CA GLY A 65 -5.25 3.43 1.33
C GLY A 65 -6.65 3.33 1.93
N ILE A 66 -7.59 2.65 1.26
CA ILE A 66 -9.02 2.60 1.60
C ILE A 66 -9.24 2.28 3.09
N CYS A 67 -8.57 1.25 3.62
CA CYS A 67 -8.72 0.80 5.01
C CYS A 67 -7.71 1.44 5.98
N PHE A 68 -6.74 2.21 5.49
CA PHE A 68 -5.80 2.89 6.39
C PHE A 68 -6.43 4.10 7.06
N PRO A 69 -6.06 4.41 8.32
CA PRO A 69 -6.58 5.57 9.04
C PRO A 69 -6.33 6.89 8.31
N ARG A 70 -7.30 7.81 8.40
CA ARG A 70 -7.22 9.14 7.77
C ARG A 70 -6.02 9.95 8.24
N GLU A 71 -5.65 9.81 9.50
CA GLU A 71 -4.50 10.50 10.11
C GLU A 71 -3.14 10.11 9.50
N TYR A 72 -3.08 8.97 8.79
CA TYR A 72 -1.90 8.49 8.06
C TYR A 72 -2.08 8.56 6.53
N GLY A 73 -3.08 9.30 6.06
CA GLY A 73 -3.33 9.56 4.64
C GLY A 73 -4.27 8.56 3.95
N GLY A 74 -4.85 7.61 4.68
CA GLY A 74 -5.87 6.69 4.17
C GLY A 74 -7.28 7.27 4.18
N LEU A 75 -8.26 6.48 3.73
CA LEU A 75 -9.67 6.88 3.70
C LEU A 75 -10.41 6.56 5.00
N GLY A 76 -9.88 5.68 5.86
CA GLY A 76 -10.50 5.26 7.11
C GLY A 76 -11.83 4.53 6.91
N LEU A 77 -11.99 3.86 5.77
CA LEU A 77 -13.18 3.07 5.44
C LEU A 77 -12.98 1.61 5.83
N ASP A 78 -14.07 0.88 5.99
CA ASP A 78 -14.00 -0.52 6.34
C ASP A 78 -13.69 -1.43 5.13
N TYR A 79 -13.49 -2.73 5.41
CA TYR A 79 -13.11 -3.69 4.38
C TYR A 79 -14.21 -3.95 3.33
N ALA A 80 -15.45 -3.56 3.57
CA ALA A 80 -16.51 -3.69 2.56
C ALA A 80 -16.24 -2.76 1.36
N TYR A 81 -15.71 -1.56 1.61
CA TYR A 81 -15.29 -0.62 0.56
C TYR A 81 -14.08 -1.15 -0.23
N GLN A 82 -13.10 -1.76 0.45
CA GLN A 82 -11.97 -2.37 -0.23
C GLN A 82 -12.43 -3.49 -1.17
N ARG A 83 -13.30 -4.39 -0.72
CA ARG A 83 -13.87 -5.47 -1.55
C ARG A 83 -14.67 -4.94 -2.75
N ALA A 84 -15.41 -3.87 -2.55
CA ALA A 84 -16.15 -3.23 -3.64
C ALA A 84 -15.18 -2.66 -4.69
N PHE A 85 -14.12 -1.97 -4.27
CA PHE A 85 -13.08 -1.50 -5.16
C PHE A 85 -12.37 -2.65 -5.90
N ASP A 86 -11.99 -3.71 -5.18
CA ASP A 86 -11.32 -4.88 -5.75
C ASP A 86 -12.17 -5.59 -6.82
N ALA A 87 -13.50 -5.54 -6.69
CA ALA A 87 -14.40 -6.08 -7.71
C ALA A 87 -14.38 -5.26 -9.00
N GLU A 88 -14.35 -3.93 -8.88
CA GLU A 88 -14.38 -3.01 -10.02
C GLU A 88 -13.02 -2.92 -10.75
N CYS A 89 -11.90 -3.08 -10.03
CA CYS A 89 -10.56 -2.88 -10.61
C CYS A 89 -10.01 -4.08 -11.39
N ARG A 90 -10.70 -5.21 -11.44
CA ARG A 90 -10.20 -6.48 -12.03
C ARG A 90 -9.82 -6.40 -13.50
N ALA A 91 -10.43 -5.50 -14.26
CA ALA A 91 -10.16 -5.33 -15.70
C ALA A 91 -9.06 -4.30 -15.98
N TYR A 92 -8.48 -3.71 -14.96
CA TYR A 92 -7.53 -2.61 -15.08
C TYR A 92 -6.16 -2.97 -14.53
N GLU A 93 -5.12 -2.37 -15.11
CA GLU A 93 -3.75 -2.47 -14.63
C GLU A 93 -3.64 -1.82 -13.25
N MET A 94 -3.20 -2.58 -12.25
CA MET A 94 -3.11 -2.15 -10.86
C MET A 94 -1.67 -2.27 -10.34
N PRO A 95 -1.25 -1.47 -9.36
CA PRO A 95 0.11 -1.51 -8.79
C PRO A 95 0.32 -2.70 -7.84
N LEU A 96 -0.02 -3.93 -8.27
CA LEU A 96 -0.02 -5.13 -7.40
C LEU A 96 1.34 -5.48 -6.81
N ILE A 97 2.43 -5.21 -7.54
CA ILE A 97 3.80 -5.43 -7.03
C ILE A 97 4.06 -4.60 -5.77
N LEU A 98 3.56 -3.36 -5.73
CA LEU A 98 3.70 -2.49 -4.55
C LEU A 98 2.73 -2.88 -3.44
N ASN A 99 1.51 -3.27 -3.82
CA ASN A 99 0.44 -3.49 -2.84
C ASN A 99 0.75 -4.65 -1.90
N THR A 100 1.30 -5.75 -2.41
CA THR A 100 1.54 -6.93 -1.57
C THR A 100 2.58 -6.65 -0.49
N PRO A 101 3.85 -6.29 -0.76
CA PRO A 101 4.80 -6.04 0.32
C PRO A 101 4.54 -4.71 1.04
N SER A 102 4.19 -3.65 0.31
CA SER A 102 4.07 -2.31 0.90
C SER A 102 2.86 -2.17 1.81
N PHE A 103 1.68 -2.63 1.39
CA PHE A 103 0.45 -2.40 2.15
C PHE A 103 0.06 -3.57 3.03
N THR A 104 0.03 -4.80 2.52
CA THR A 104 -0.48 -5.93 3.30
C THR A 104 0.50 -6.40 4.37
N ILE A 105 1.79 -6.07 4.24
CA ILE A 105 2.84 -6.50 5.17
C ILE A 105 3.49 -5.30 5.86
N CYS A 106 4.22 -4.46 5.11
CA CYS A 106 5.08 -3.45 5.72
C CYS A 106 4.29 -2.32 6.37
N SER A 107 3.34 -1.71 5.64
CA SER A 107 2.52 -0.63 6.19
C SER A 107 1.59 -1.13 7.30
N ALA A 108 1.05 -2.35 7.19
CA ALA A 108 0.27 -2.96 8.25
C ALA A 108 1.13 -3.19 9.52
N THR A 109 2.36 -3.70 9.37
CA THR A 109 3.29 -3.84 10.50
C THR A 109 3.65 -2.49 11.14
N ILE A 110 3.90 -1.46 10.33
CA ILE A 110 4.17 -0.12 10.84
C ILE A 110 2.94 0.44 11.56
N LEU A 111 1.73 0.19 11.04
CA LEU A 111 0.48 0.62 11.68
C LEU A 111 0.32 0.01 13.07
N ASP A 112 0.65 -1.27 13.21
CA ASP A 112 0.50 -1.99 14.48
C ASP A 112 1.63 -1.66 15.47
N MET A 113 2.88 -1.59 15.02
CA MET A 113 4.07 -1.62 15.86
C MET A 113 4.94 -0.36 15.77
N GLY A 114 4.74 0.49 14.74
CA GLY A 114 5.57 1.67 14.51
C GLY A 114 5.30 2.81 15.49
N SER A 115 6.27 3.72 15.63
CA SER A 115 6.05 4.99 16.30
C SER A 115 5.10 5.89 15.49
N GLU A 116 4.48 6.87 16.15
CA GLU A 116 3.61 7.85 15.48
C GLU A 116 4.32 8.59 14.33
N GLU A 117 5.60 8.89 14.51
CA GLU A 117 6.45 9.49 13.48
C GLU A 117 6.60 8.56 12.27
N GLN A 118 6.90 7.28 12.51
CA GLN A 118 7.01 6.27 11.45
C GLN A 118 5.68 6.08 10.71
N LYS A 119 4.57 5.97 11.43
CA LYS A 119 3.23 5.83 10.84
C LYS A 119 2.91 6.99 9.91
N ARG A 120 3.07 8.23 10.40
CA ARG A 120 2.77 9.44 9.61
C ARG A 120 3.68 9.58 8.40
N ALA A 121 4.97 9.29 8.54
CA ALA A 121 5.93 9.44 7.45
C ALA A 121 5.78 8.31 6.42
N ARG A 122 5.85 7.04 6.84
CA ARG A 122 6.00 5.90 5.92
C ARG A 122 4.68 5.44 5.30
N ILE A 123 3.60 5.35 6.11
CA ILE A 123 2.30 4.93 5.59
C ILE A 123 1.79 5.96 4.59
N SER A 124 1.86 7.25 4.91
CA SER A 124 1.43 8.31 4.00
C SER A 124 2.23 8.32 2.69
N ALA A 125 3.56 8.16 2.76
CA ALA A 125 4.42 8.13 1.56
C ALA A 125 4.13 6.91 0.68
N ALA A 126 3.89 5.73 1.29
CA ALA A 126 3.49 4.53 0.55
C ALA A 126 2.12 4.72 -0.14
N ILE A 127 1.13 5.27 0.57
CA ILE A 127 -0.22 5.51 0.01
C ILE A 127 -0.14 6.46 -1.19
N ARG A 128 0.71 7.49 -1.15
CA ARG A 128 0.92 8.44 -2.27
C ARG A 128 1.76 7.88 -3.42
N GLY A 129 2.33 6.68 -3.28
CA GLY A 129 3.23 6.09 -4.29
C GLY A 129 4.63 6.72 -4.32
N GLU A 130 5.02 7.43 -3.27
CA GLU A 130 6.35 8.05 -3.14
C GLU A 130 7.41 7.07 -2.65
N GLU A 131 7.02 6.14 -1.77
CA GLU A 131 7.89 5.10 -1.21
C GLU A 131 7.34 3.70 -1.48
N ILE A 132 8.24 2.78 -1.77
CA ILE A 132 7.98 1.35 -1.84
C ILE A 132 8.62 0.71 -0.60
N LEU A 133 7.81 0.01 0.17
CA LEU A 133 8.26 -0.70 1.35
C LEU A 133 8.46 -2.17 1.00
N VAL A 134 9.58 -2.74 1.39
CA VAL A 134 9.94 -4.13 1.11
C VAL A 134 10.16 -4.91 2.39
N GLN A 135 9.86 -6.20 2.34
CA GLN A 135 10.07 -7.14 3.42
C GLN A 135 11.34 -7.95 3.16
N LEU A 136 12.27 -7.94 4.09
CA LEU A 136 13.55 -8.66 4.01
C LEU A 136 13.62 -9.68 5.14
N LEU A 137 13.11 -10.91 4.92
CA LEU A 137 13.09 -11.98 5.93
C LEU A 137 14.16 -13.04 5.66
N SER A 138 14.12 -13.68 4.48
CA SER A 138 14.96 -14.83 4.15
C SER A 138 16.43 -14.46 4.08
N GLU A 139 17.27 -15.43 4.49
CA GLU A 139 18.73 -15.35 4.44
C GLU A 139 19.28 -16.52 3.62
N PRO A 140 20.53 -16.44 3.10
CA PRO A 140 21.13 -17.53 2.31
C PRO A 140 21.12 -18.88 3.03
N ASN A 141 21.16 -18.88 4.35
CA ASN A 141 21.21 -20.09 5.19
C ASN A 141 19.85 -20.50 5.78
N GLY A 142 18.77 -19.74 5.55
CA GLY A 142 17.48 -20.06 6.12
C GLY A 142 16.33 -19.20 5.60
N GLY A 143 15.18 -19.83 5.35
CA GLY A 143 13.94 -19.20 4.96
C GLY A 143 12.83 -19.51 5.96
N SER A 144 12.40 -20.78 6.03
CA SER A 144 11.34 -21.22 6.96
C SER A 144 11.77 -21.18 8.43
N ASP A 145 13.04 -21.30 8.72
CA ASP A 145 13.60 -21.13 10.08
C ASP A 145 13.90 -19.66 10.35
N LEU A 146 12.86 -18.88 10.63
CA LEU A 146 13.00 -17.46 10.96
C LEU A 146 13.76 -17.23 12.27
N ALA A 147 13.70 -18.17 13.22
CA ALA A 147 14.44 -18.10 14.47
C ALA A 147 15.95 -18.24 14.28
N GLY A 148 16.38 -18.84 13.16
CA GLY A 148 17.78 -19.02 12.78
C GLY A 148 18.40 -17.84 12.03
N VAL A 149 17.71 -16.68 11.89
CA VAL A 149 18.28 -15.51 11.22
C VAL A 149 19.52 -14.99 11.94
N ILE A 150 20.57 -14.67 11.18
CA ILE A 150 21.86 -14.20 11.69
C ILE A 150 22.13 -12.71 11.40
N THR A 151 21.31 -12.08 10.56
CA THR A 151 21.40 -10.62 10.36
C THR A 151 21.15 -9.90 11.67
N ARG A 152 22.06 -9.01 12.03
CA ARG A 152 21.99 -8.26 13.29
C ARG A 152 22.21 -6.77 13.06
N ALA A 153 21.68 -5.96 13.95
CA ALA A 153 21.91 -4.53 14.03
C ALA A 153 22.55 -4.19 15.37
N ASP A 154 23.77 -3.67 15.34
CA ASP A 154 24.54 -3.28 16.52
C ASP A 154 24.46 -1.75 16.66
N ARG A 155 24.10 -1.26 17.85
CA ARG A 155 23.99 0.19 18.11
C ARG A 155 25.36 0.79 18.43
N HIS A 156 25.72 1.84 17.69
CA HIS A 156 26.94 2.63 17.90
C HIS A 156 26.56 4.12 18.03
N GLY A 157 26.34 4.55 19.27
CA GLY A 157 25.91 5.93 19.54
C GLY A 157 24.52 6.24 18.98
N ASP A 158 24.46 7.13 18.01
CA ASP A 158 23.25 7.57 17.30
C ASP A 158 22.96 6.77 16.01
N ARG A 159 23.79 5.78 15.69
CA ARG A 159 23.70 4.97 14.47
C ARG A 159 23.54 3.49 14.77
N TRP A 160 22.99 2.79 13.78
CA TRP A 160 22.94 1.34 13.75
C TRP A 160 23.84 0.80 12.63
N ILE A 161 24.66 -0.22 12.94
CA ILE A 161 25.44 -0.94 11.95
C ILE A 161 24.76 -2.28 11.72
N ILE A 162 24.31 -2.50 10.48
CA ILE A 162 23.62 -3.71 10.07
C ILE A 162 24.64 -4.65 9.41
N ASN A 163 24.74 -5.89 9.92
CA ASN A 163 25.60 -6.94 9.40
C ASN A 163 24.76 -8.19 9.08
N GLY A 164 24.79 -8.63 7.83
CA GLY A 164 24.05 -9.77 7.36
C GLY A 164 23.83 -9.74 5.85
N ALA A 165 23.16 -10.77 5.34
CA ALA A 165 22.73 -10.88 3.96
C ALA A 165 21.28 -11.34 3.92
N LYS A 166 20.49 -10.74 3.03
CA LYS A 166 19.12 -11.15 2.74
C LYS A 166 19.03 -11.70 1.32
N THR A 167 18.04 -12.56 1.07
CA THR A 167 17.82 -13.19 -0.24
C THR A 167 16.33 -13.24 -0.56
N TRP A 168 16.00 -13.39 -1.83
CA TRP A 168 14.63 -13.44 -2.33
C TRP A 168 13.81 -12.16 -2.05
N SER A 169 14.44 -11.00 -2.24
CA SER A 169 13.84 -9.69 -1.96
C SER A 169 13.70 -8.88 -3.24
#